data_d145679e7df297404bde4a969c2647a8
#
_entry.id   d145679e7df297404bde4a969c2647a8
#
_cell.length_a   1.000
_cell.length_b   1.000
_cell.length_c   1.000
_cell.angle_alpha   90.00
_cell.angle_beta   90.00
_cell.angle_gamma   90.00
#
_symmetry.space_group_name_H-M   'P 1'
#
loop_
_entity.id
_entity.type
_entity.pdbx_description
1 polymer ?
#
loop_
_entity_poly.entity_id
_entity_poly.type
_entity_poly.pdbx_seq_one_letter_code
_entity_poly.pdbx_strand_id
1 'polypeptide(L)'
;VLAGTFGSMFNPGYAMNALTALVAKASPVAVVANHFVPLLIVCTVVALTLGILAYVRKENKGWAPTEEITEEIEEFKVSYLKALVPIVPLILILIASAKVVPALKDLAISHTMIIGSFIAFLVSRVNPGKITKEFFHGIGEAYGHICGIIICALVFVDGMKALGMLKALTDAMITHPEIAKFSTGFGPYLLGVISGSGDAAATAFNKAV
;
A
#
# COMPACT_ATOMS: atom_id res chain seq x y z
N VAL A 1 -2.63 -3.82 13.21
CA VAL A 1 -3.09 -2.97 12.09
C VAL A 1 -1.99 -2.02 11.62
N LEU A 2 -1.41 -1.15 12.47
CA LEU A 2 -0.40 -0.15 12.08
C LEU A 2 0.85 -0.77 11.42
N ALA A 3 1.38 -1.89 11.94
CA ALA A 3 2.54 -2.55 11.37
C ALA A 3 2.29 -3.03 9.92
N GLY A 4 1.08 -3.52 9.63
CA GLY A 4 0.68 -3.91 8.28
C GLY A 4 0.61 -2.72 7.33
N THR A 5 0.03 -1.61 7.77
CA THR A 5 -0.06 -0.37 6.97
C THR A 5 1.31 0.19 6.64
N PHE A 6 2.22 0.27 7.62
CA PHE A 6 3.59 0.69 7.35
C PHE A 6 4.34 -0.28 6.45
N GLY A 7 4.16 -1.60 6.65
CA GLY A 7 4.76 -2.62 5.80
C GLY A 7 4.35 -2.49 4.33
N SER A 8 3.09 -2.17 4.05
CA SER A 8 2.62 -1.95 2.68
C SER A 8 3.28 -0.75 2.01
N MET A 9 3.59 0.31 2.76
CA MET A 9 4.26 1.51 2.21
C MET A 9 5.70 1.23 1.76
N PHE A 10 6.39 0.24 2.35
CA PHE A 10 7.71 -0.20 1.89
C PHE A 10 7.66 -1.15 0.69
N ASN A 11 6.48 -1.63 0.32
CA ASN A 11 6.33 -2.56 -0.79
C ASN A 11 6.17 -1.79 -2.12
N PRO A 12 7.11 -1.92 -3.08
CA PRO A 12 6.98 -1.29 -4.40
C PRO A 12 5.79 -1.81 -5.23
N GLY A 13 5.26 -2.99 -4.90
CA GLY A 13 4.04 -3.55 -5.50
C GLY A 13 2.74 -3.02 -4.90
N TYR A 14 2.81 -2.20 -3.84
CA TYR A 14 1.62 -1.59 -3.25
C TYR A 14 0.96 -0.61 -4.23
N ALA A 15 -0.37 -0.68 -4.35
CA ALA A 15 -1.13 0.05 -5.36
C ALA A 15 -0.85 1.57 -5.36
N MET A 16 -0.70 2.18 -4.18
CA MET A 16 -0.41 3.61 -4.07
C MET A 16 1.01 3.96 -4.52
N ASN A 17 2.01 3.12 -4.22
CA ASN A 17 3.38 3.31 -4.71
C ASN A 17 3.43 3.18 -6.24
N ALA A 18 2.70 2.22 -6.80
CA ALA A 18 2.58 2.03 -8.24
C ALA A 18 1.88 3.23 -8.92
N LEU A 19 0.81 3.75 -8.32
CA LEU A 19 0.09 4.92 -8.82
C LEU A 19 0.95 6.18 -8.75
N THR A 20 1.63 6.41 -7.63
CA THR A 20 2.57 7.53 -7.47
C THR A 20 3.71 7.45 -8.49
N ALA A 21 4.25 6.27 -8.73
CA ALA A 21 5.27 6.03 -9.74
C ALA A 21 4.77 6.37 -11.15
N LEU A 22 3.52 6.02 -11.46
CA LEU A 22 2.89 6.34 -12.75
C LEU A 22 2.75 7.86 -12.95
N VAL A 23 2.27 8.57 -11.92
CA VAL A 23 2.10 10.03 -11.97
C VAL A 23 3.45 10.74 -12.04
N ALA A 24 4.42 10.32 -11.24
CA ALA A 24 5.77 10.89 -11.21
C ALA A 24 6.66 10.44 -12.38
N LYS A 25 6.18 9.54 -13.27
CA LYS A 25 6.96 8.92 -14.35
C LYS A 25 8.28 8.30 -13.84
N ALA A 26 8.23 7.71 -12.66
CA ALA A 26 9.35 7.07 -11.98
C ALA A 26 9.13 5.56 -11.84
N SER A 27 10.15 4.81 -11.42
CA SER A 27 9.94 3.41 -11.06
C SER A 27 9.33 3.29 -9.65
N PRO A 28 8.49 2.28 -9.36
CA PRO A 28 7.94 2.07 -8.02
C PRO A 28 9.01 1.92 -6.94
N VAL A 29 10.14 1.33 -7.29
CA VAL A 29 11.31 1.20 -6.39
C VAL A 29 11.94 2.55 -6.08
N ALA A 30 12.03 3.46 -7.07
CA ALA A 30 12.53 4.82 -6.85
C ALA A 30 11.61 5.62 -5.92
N VAL A 31 10.28 5.44 -6.04
CA VAL A 31 9.31 6.04 -5.13
C VAL A 31 9.54 5.56 -3.70
N VAL A 32 9.64 4.25 -3.49
CA VAL A 32 9.92 3.68 -2.17
C VAL A 32 11.27 4.16 -1.62
N ALA A 33 12.33 4.18 -2.44
CA ALA A 33 13.65 4.63 -2.03
C ALA A 33 13.65 6.09 -1.55
N ASN A 34 12.91 6.97 -2.22
CA ASN A 34 12.84 8.38 -1.85
C ASN A 34 12.16 8.63 -0.50
N HIS A 35 11.15 7.84 -0.15
CA HIS A 35 10.47 8.01 1.15
C HIS A 35 10.90 7.00 2.21
N PHE A 36 11.89 6.17 1.91
CA PHE A 36 12.35 5.11 2.81
C PHE A 36 12.82 5.67 4.17
N VAL A 37 13.71 6.66 4.15
CA VAL A 37 14.25 7.25 5.39
C VAL A 37 13.18 8.01 6.18
N PRO A 38 12.40 8.95 5.59
CA PRO A 38 11.30 9.59 6.29
C PRO A 38 10.29 8.60 6.89
N LEU A 39 9.93 7.57 6.13
CA LEU A 39 8.99 6.56 6.58
C LEU A 39 9.55 5.75 7.75
N LEU A 40 10.82 5.39 7.73
CA LEU A 40 11.48 4.67 8.82
C LEU A 40 11.51 5.50 10.10
N ILE A 41 11.77 6.81 10.00
CA ILE A 41 11.71 7.74 11.13
C ILE A 41 10.30 7.77 11.71
N VAL A 42 9.28 7.95 10.86
CA VAL A 42 7.88 7.98 11.29
C VAL A 42 7.47 6.66 11.95
N CYS A 43 7.82 5.52 11.35
CA CYS A 43 7.55 4.20 11.93
C CYS A 43 8.18 4.06 13.34
N THR A 44 9.42 4.52 13.49
CA THR A 44 10.13 4.46 14.79
C THR A 44 9.45 5.34 15.83
N VAL A 45 9.12 6.59 15.48
CA VAL A 45 8.42 7.51 16.37
C VAL A 45 7.06 6.97 16.79
N VAL A 46 6.28 6.46 15.84
CA VAL A 46 4.97 5.85 16.12
C VAL A 46 5.10 4.62 17.00
N ALA A 47 6.04 3.73 16.71
CA ALA A 47 6.27 2.53 17.52
C ALA A 47 6.68 2.88 18.97
N LEU A 48 7.58 3.86 19.16
CA LEU A 48 7.97 4.33 20.46
C LEU A 48 6.80 4.99 21.21
N THR A 49 6.04 5.84 20.53
CA THR A 49 4.87 6.51 21.13
C THR A 49 3.83 5.50 21.59
N LEU A 50 3.52 4.50 20.75
CA LEU A 50 2.58 3.44 21.11
C LEU A 50 3.12 2.55 22.24
N GLY A 51 4.41 2.24 22.24
CA GLY A 51 5.05 1.49 23.32
C GLY A 51 4.97 2.22 24.65
N ILE A 52 5.28 3.52 24.66
CA ILE A 52 5.16 4.36 25.84
C ILE A 52 3.70 4.45 26.31
N LEU A 53 2.77 4.66 25.39
CA LEU A 53 1.35 4.74 25.70
C LEU A 53 0.82 3.43 26.30
N ALA A 54 1.16 2.29 25.71
CA ALA A 54 0.81 0.98 26.23
C ALA A 54 1.40 0.73 27.62
N TYR A 55 2.64 1.16 27.84
CA TYR A 55 3.28 1.07 29.15
C TYR A 55 2.56 1.93 30.20
N VAL A 56 2.27 3.20 29.87
CA VAL A 56 1.56 4.14 30.78
C VAL A 56 0.14 3.65 31.09
N ARG A 57 -0.55 3.10 30.10
CA ARG A 57 -1.89 2.55 30.26
C ARG A 57 -1.91 1.16 30.92
N LYS A 58 -0.74 0.60 31.22
CA LYS A 58 -0.60 -0.76 31.79
C LYS A 58 -1.23 -1.85 30.90
N GLU A 59 -1.27 -1.62 29.59
CA GLU A 59 -1.76 -2.58 28.59
C GLU A 59 -0.69 -3.61 28.19
N ASN A 60 0.52 -3.51 28.79
CA ASN A 60 1.66 -4.39 28.55
C ASN A 60 1.53 -5.80 29.16
N LYS A 61 0.41 -6.11 29.80
CA LYS A 61 0.17 -7.44 30.40
C LYS A 61 -0.12 -8.56 29.38
N GLY A 62 -0.10 -8.21 28.09
CA GLY A 62 -0.45 -9.14 27.04
C GLY A 62 -1.97 -9.35 26.93
N TRP A 63 -2.37 -10.02 25.86
CA TRP A 63 -3.74 -10.48 25.65
C TRP A 63 -3.80 -11.96 26.01
N ALA A 64 -4.69 -12.32 26.94
CA ALA A 64 -5.03 -13.71 27.21
C ALA A 64 -6.32 -14.03 26.42
N PRO A 65 -6.38 -15.14 25.66
CA PRO A 65 -7.64 -15.57 25.05
C PRO A 65 -8.65 -15.83 26.15
N THR A 66 -9.86 -15.30 25.99
CA THR A 66 -10.98 -15.65 26.84
C THR A 66 -11.30 -17.13 26.60
N GLU A 67 -11.66 -17.90 27.61
CA GLU A 67 -11.82 -19.37 27.59
C GLU A 67 -12.72 -19.91 26.45
N GLU A 68 -13.53 -19.05 25.83
CA GLU A 68 -14.39 -19.40 24.68
C GLU A 68 -13.64 -19.63 23.35
N ILE A 69 -12.35 -19.34 23.25
CA ILE A 69 -11.53 -19.52 22.03
C ILE A 69 -10.60 -20.74 22.16
N THR A 70 -10.86 -21.63 23.10
CA THR A 70 -10.17 -22.92 23.19
C THR A 70 -10.82 -23.98 22.26
N GLU A 71 -11.23 -23.61 21.06
CA GLU A 71 -11.28 -24.57 19.96
C GLU A 71 -9.84 -25.04 19.71
N GLU A 72 -9.64 -26.34 19.70
CA GLU A 72 -8.36 -27.02 19.50
C GLU A 72 -7.55 -26.28 18.46
N ILE A 73 -6.51 -25.55 18.90
CA ILE A 73 -5.53 -24.98 17.99
C ILE A 73 -4.80 -26.21 17.42
N GLU A 74 -5.29 -26.72 16.28
CA GLU A 74 -4.55 -27.72 15.52
C GLU A 74 -3.11 -27.22 15.40
N GLU A 75 -2.13 -28.03 15.77
CA GLU A 75 -0.72 -27.68 15.67
C GLU A 75 -0.41 -27.22 14.24
N PHE A 76 -0.35 -25.91 14.05
CA PHE A 76 -0.10 -25.32 12.75
C PHE A 76 1.33 -25.63 12.30
N LYS A 77 1.49 -26.64 11.45
CA LYS A 77 2.79 -26.98 10.84
C LYS A 77 3.14 -25.99 9.75
N VAL A 78 4.07 -25.07 10.08
CA VAL A 78 4.56 -24.08 9.14
C VAL A 78 5.34 -24.77 8.01
N SER A 79 4.87 -24.62 6.77
CA SER A 79 5.64 -24.99 5.59
C SER A 79 6.43 -23.77 5.10
N TYR A 80 7.72 -23.73 5.38
CA TYR A 80 8.59 -22.62 4.97
C TYR A 80 8.56 -22.36 3.47
N LEU A 81 8.44 -23.41 2.65
CA LEU A 81 8.35 -23.26 1.19
C LEU A 81 7.09 -22.47 0.78
N LYS A 82 5.93 -22.79 1.40
CA LYS A 82 4.69 -22.06 1.14
C LYS A 82 4.73 -20.63 1.68
N ALA A 83 5.40 -20.42 2.80
CA ALA A 83 5.55 -19.10 3.42
C ALA A 83 6.44 -18.16 2.58
N LEU A 84 7.38 -18.69 1.79
CA LEU A 84 8.26 -17.90 0.93
C LEU A 84 7.61 -17.47 -0.40
N VAL A 85 6.56 -18.14 -0.84
CA VAL A 85 5.91 -17.86 -2.13
C VAL A 85 5.48 -16.40 -2.30
N PRO A 86 4.87 -15.72 -1.31
CA PRO A 86 4.49 -14.30 -1.43
C PRO A 86 5.66 -13.35 -1.64
N ILE A 87 6.88 -13.75 -1.31
CA ILE A 87 8.09 -12.93 -1.48
C ILE A 87 8.57 -12.94 -2.94
N VAL A 88 8.22 -13.96 -3.72
CA VAL A 88 8.68 -14.12 -5.12
C VAL A 88 8.34 -12.92 -6.00
N PRO A 89 7.11 -12.41 -6.05
CA PRO A 89 6.78 -11.22 -6.84
C PRO A 89 7.63 -10.00 -6.45
N LEU A 90 7.88 -9.81 -5.15
CA LEU A 90 8.69 -8.71 -4.64
C LEU A 90 10.15 -8.81 -5.14
N ILE A 91 10.74 -9.99 -5.06
CA ILE A 91 12.10 -10.24 -5.57
C ILE A 91 12.17 -9.96 -7.07
N LEU A 92 11.18 -10.42 -7.83
CA LEU A 92 11.12 -10.20 -9.29
C LEU A 92 11.02 -8.70 -9.63
N ILE A 93 10.23 -7.92 -8.90
CA ILE A 93 10.14 -6.47 -9.08
C ILE A 93 11.50 -5.80 -8.78
N LEU A 94 12.17 -6.21 -7.72
CA LEU A 94 13.47 -5.66 -7.35
C LEU A 94 14.53 -5.96 -8.43
N ILE A 95 14.60 -7.19 -8.91
CA ILE A 95 15.53 -7.60 -9.98
C ILE A 95 15.23 -6.85 -11.29
N ALA A 96 13.97 -6.73 -11.66
CA ALA A 96 13.54 -5.98 -12.84
C ALA A 96 13.93 -4.50 -12.75
N SER A 97 13.68 -3.87 -11.59
CA SER A 97 14.01 -2.48 -11.34
C SER A 97 15.51 -2.20 -11.30
N ALA A 98 16.29 -3.15 -10.79
CA ALA A 98 17.76 -3.06 -10.77
C ALA A 98 18.38 -3.24 -12.17
N LYS A 99 17.62 -3.70 -13.18
CA LYS A 99 18.06 -3.95 -14.56
C LYS A 99 19.28 -4.90 -14.66
N VAL A 100 19.49 -5.72 -13.63
CA VAL A 100 20.62 -6.67 -13.58
C VAL A 100 20.45 -7.76 -14.62
N VAL A 101 19.21 -8.18 -14.87
CA VAL A 101 18.88 -9.23 -15.84
C VAL A 101 18.17 -8.60 -17.04
N PRO A 102 18.82 -8.54 -18.24
CA PRO A 102 18.21 -7.89 -19.42
C PRO A 102 16.86 -8.44 -19.83
N ALA A 103 16.64 -9.74 -19.64
CA ALA A 103 15.38 -10.41 -19.96
C ALA A 103 14.22 -10.00 -19.04
N LEU A 104 14.49 -9.46 -17.87
CA LEU A 104 13.49 -9.08 -16.86
C LEU A 104 13.27 -7.58 -16.74
N LYS A 105 14.04 -6.76 -17.47
CA LYS A 105 14.02 -5.29 -17.37
C LYS A 105 12.66 -4.65 -17.64
N ASP A 106 11.83 -5.30 -18.47
CA ASP A 106 10.53 -4.80 -18.91
C ASP A 106 9.36 -5.47 -18.15
N LEU A 107 9.65 -6.23 -17.09
CA LEU A 107 8.63 -6.84 -16.25
C LEU A 107 7.85 -5.77 -15.47
N ALA A 108 6.57 -5.62 -15.81
CA ALA A 108 5.65 -4.81 -15.02
C ALA A 108 5.22 -5.54 -13.73
N ILE A 109 4.73 -4.80 -12.75
CA ILE A 109 4.21 -5.34 -11.48
C ILE A 109 3.15 -6.42 -11.74
N SER A 110 2.25 -6.20 -12.72
CA SER A 110 1.22 -7.16 -13.11
C SER A 110 1.79 -8.51 -13.55
N HIS A 111 2.87 -8.51 -14.33
CA HIS A 111 3.53 -9.75 -14.76
C HIS A 111 4.12 -10.52 -13.57
N THR A 112 4.78 -9.81 -12.63
CA THR A 112 5.38 -10.45 -11.45
C THR A 112 4.32 -11.04 -10.52
N MET A 113 3.17 -10.36 -10.38
CA MET A 113 2.05 -10.86 -9.58
C MET A 113 1.40 -12.10 -10.21
N ILE A 114 1.25 -12.14 -11.55
CA ILE A 114 0.75 -13.34 -12.27
C ILE A 114 1.71 -14.51 -12.07
N ILE A 115 3.01 -14.29 -12.23
CA ILE A 115 4.03 -15.32 -12.03
C ILE A 115 3.98 -15.83 -10.57
N GLY A 116 3.91 -14.93 -9.59
CA GLY A 116 3.79 -15.29 -8.19
C GLY A 116 2.55 -16.10 -7.87
N SER A 117 1.41 -15.71 -8.44
CA SER A 117 0.14 -16.44 -8.27
C SER A 117 0.22 -17.85 -8.88
N PHE A 118 0.88 -17.98 -10.04
CA PHE A 118 1.08 -19.29 -10.68
C PHE A 118 2.01 -20.19 -9.84
N ILE A 119 3.09 -19.65 -9.29
CA ILE A 119 3.98 -20.38 -8.36
C ILE A 119 3.22 -20.79 -7.10
N ALA A 120 2.41 -19.89 -6.54
CA ALA A 120 1.56 -20.20 -5.39
C ALA A 120 0.62 -21.37 -5.66
N PHE A 121 0.01 -21.40 -6.85
CA PHE A 121 -0.83 -22.49 -7.30
C PHE A 121 -0.07 -23.82 -7.29
N LEU A 122 1.12 -23.86 -7.90
CA LEU A 122 1.92 -25.09 -8.02
C LEU A 122 2.40 -25.59 -6.64
N VAL A 123 2.80 -24.67 -5.74
CA VAL A 123 3.38 -25.03 -4.44
C VAL A 123 2.30 -25.40 -3.42
N SER A 124 1.13 -24.77 -3.48
CA SER A 124 0.07 -25.00 -2.48
C SER A 124 -0.62 -26.35 -2.60
N ARG A 125 -0.63 -26.95 -3.78
CA ARG A 125 -1.32 -28.23 -4.10
C ARG A 125 -2.80 -28.21 -3.66
N VAL A 126 -3.45 -27.08 -3.68
CA VAL A 126 -4.87 -26.92 -3.32
C VAL A 126 -5.74 -27.32 -4.52
N ASN A 127 -6.97 -27.76 -4.23
CA ASN A 127 -7.94 -28.11 -5.27
C ASN A 127 -8.14 -26.94 -6.26
N PRO A 128 -7.97 -27.15 -7.57
CA PRO A 128 -8.12 -26.10 -8.59
C PRO A 128 -9.46 -25.36 -8.53
N GLY A 129 -10.56 -26.06 -8.23
CA GLY A 129 -11.87 -25.44 -8.07
C GLY A 129 -11.95 -24.43 -6.93
N LYS A 130 -11.28 -24.71 -5.80
CA LYS A 130 -11.19 -23.77 -4.69
C LYS A 130 -10.37 -22.54 -5.06
N ILE A 131 -9.24 -22.73 -5.75
CA ILE A 131 -8.38 -21.64 -6.21
C ILE A 131 -9.12 -20.74 -7.19
N THR A 132 -9.85 -21.30 -8.15
CA THR A 132 -10.64 -20.53 -9.10
C THR A 132 -11.68 -19.68 -8.38
N LYS A 133 -12.36 -20.23 -7.38
CA LYS A 133 -13.34 -19.50 -6.57
C LYS A 133 -12.68 -18.33 -5.81
N GLU A 134 -11.57 -18.57 -5.12
CA GLU A 134 -10.83 -17.54 -4.38
C GLU A 134 -10.23 -16.47 -5.31
N PHE A 135 -9.79 -16.85 -6.51
CA PHE A 135 -9.31 -15.93 -7.53
C PHE A 135 -10.40 -14.95 -7.98
N PHE A 136 -11.59 -15.44 -8.32
CA PHE A 136 -12.70 -14.56 -8.70
C PHE A 136 -13.24 -13.75 -7.53
N HIS A 137 -13.24 -14.29 -6.33
CA HIS A 137 -13.56 -13.54 -5.11
C HIS A 137 -12.57 -12.39 -4.90
N GLY A 138 -11.26 -12.66 -5.01
CA GLY A 138 -10.22 -11.64 -4.89
C GLY A 138 -10.31 -10.55 -5.98
N ILE A 139 -10.68 -10.90 -7.22
CA ILE A 139 -10.96 -9.90 -8.27
C ILE A 139 -12.15 -9.02 -7.87
N GLY A 140 -13.23 -9.60 -7.35
CA GLY A 140 -14.39 -8.86 -6.90
C GLY A 140 -14.07 -7.89 -5.77
N GLU A 141 -13.32 -8.34 -4.77
CA GLU A 141 -12.83 -7.48 -3.70
C GLU A 141 -11.91 -6.37 -4.20
N ALA A 142 -10.95 -6.69 -5.07
CA ALA A 142 -10.05 -5.70 -5.66
C ALA A 142 -10.82 -4.66 -6.48
N TYR A 143 -11.84 -5.08 -7.24
CA TYR A 143 -12.69 -4.17 -7.99
C TYR A 143 -13.48 -3.23 -7.05
N GLY A 144 -14.11 -3.76 -6.02
CA GLY A 144 -14.87 -2.95 -5.05
C GLY A 144 -13.99 -2.01 -4.24
N HIS A 145 -12.90 -2.50 -3.67
CA HIS A 145 -12.07 -1.74 -2.74
C HIS A 145 -11.01 -0.87 -3.42
N ILE A 146 -10.42 -1.30 -4.53
CA ILE A 146 -9.35 -0.54 -5.18
C ILE A 146 -9.91 0.29 -6.33
N CYS A 147 -10.58 -0.33 -7.30
CA CYS A 147 -11.11 0.40 -8.46
C CYS A 147 -12.19 1.39 -8.05
N GLY A 148 -13.07 1.03 -7.11
CA GLY A 148 -14.10 1.92 -6.57
C GLY A 148 -13.50 3.19 -5.96
N ILE A 149 -12.48 3.05 -5.11
CA ILE A 149 -11.77 4.19 -4.50
C ILE A 149 -11.12 5.07 -5.58
N ILE A 150 -10.45 4.47 -6.57
CA ILE A 150 -9.81 5.22 -7.65
C ILE A 150 -10.85 5.99 -8.48
N ILE A 151 -11.97 5.38 -8.83
CA ILE A 151 -13.06 6.03 -9.56
C ILE A 151 -13.61 7.21 -8.76
N CYS A 152 -13.94 7.01 -7.49
CA CYS A 152 -14.43 8.08 -6.61
C CYS A 152 -13.41 9.22 -6.49
N ALA A 153 -12.12 8.90 -6.34
CA ALA A 153 -11.07 9.92 -6.28
C ALA A 153 -10.96 10.71 -7.58
N LEU A 154 -11.09 10.07 -8.74
CA LEU A 154 -11.08 10.76 -10.03
C LEU A 154 -12.27 11.69 -10.21
N VAL A 155 -13.47 11.22 -9.88
CA VAL A 155 -14.70 12.05 -9.94
C VAL A 155 -14.57 13.25 -8.98
N PHE A 156 -14.03 13.04 -7.78
CA PHE A 156 -13.77 14.11 -6.82
C PHE A 156 -12.79 15.16 -7.38
N VAL A 157 -11.68 14.71 -8.00
CA VAL A 157 -10.71 15.62 -8.64
C VAL A 157 -11.34 16.41 -9.77
N ASP A 158 -12.16 15.77 -10.61
CA ASP A 158 -12.83 16.47 -11.71
C ASP A 158 -13.87 17.47 -11.19
N GLY A 159 -14.56 17.15 -10.10
CA GLY A 159 -15.41 18.12 -9.39
C GLY A 159 -14.63 19.33 -8.88
N MET A 160 -13.48 19.11 -8.24
CA MET A 160 -12.60 20.19 -7.77
C MET A 160 -12.07 21.06 -8.92
N LYS A 161 -11.73 20.44 -10.06
CA LYS A 161 -11.33 21.16 -11.28
C LYS A 161 -12.47 22.06 -11.79
N ALA A 162 -13.68 21.53 -11.90
CA ALA A 162 -14.85 22.25 -12.35
C ALA A 162 -15.17 23.47 -11.47
N LEU A 163 -14.93 23.36 -10.16
CA LEU A 163 -15.08 24.46 -9.21
C LEU A 163 -13.91 25.46 -9.21
N GLY A 164 -12.85 25.22 -9.99
CA GLY A 164 -11.64 26.04 -9.99
C GLY A 164 -10.75 25.92 -8.76
N MET A 165 -11.08 25.02 -7.83
CA MET A 165 -10.35 24.85 -6.57
C MET A 165 -8.90 24.40 -6.80
N LEU A 166 -8.66 23.50 -7.76
CA LEU A 166 -7.31 23.04 -8.07
C LEU A 166 -6.45 24.16 -8.65
N LYS A 167 -7.04 25.01 -9.51
CA LYS A 167 -6.34 26.17 -10.06
C LYS A 167 -5.95 27.14 -8.93
N ALA A 168 -6.87 27.46 -8.04
CA ALA A 168 -6.60 28.33 -6.90
C ALA A 168 -5.49 27.76 -5.99
N LEU A 169 -5.50 26.46 -5.73
CA LEU A 169 -4.46 25.77 -4.95
C LEU A 169 -3.10 25.85 -5.66
N THR A 170 -3.06 25.53 -6.96
CA THR A 170 -1.81 25.55 -7.76
C THR A 170 -1.25 26.96 -7.85
N ASP A 171 -2.08 27.96 -8.11
CA ASP A 171 -1.66 29.36 -8.17
C ASP A 171 -1.10 29.84 -6.82
N ALA A 172 -1.72 29.44 -5.70
CA ALA A 172 -1.21 29.72 -4.35
C ALA A 172 0.15 29.05 -4.11
N MET A 173 0.33 27.81 -4.55
CA MET A 173 1.60 27.08 -4.40
C MET A 173 2.74 27.69 -5.24
N ILE A 174 2.44 28.17 -6.45
CA ILE A 174 3.42 28.83 -7.32
C ILE A 174 3.83 30.19 -6.74
N THR A 175 2.86 30.95 -6.23
CA THR A 175 3.10 32.29 -5.70
C THR A 175 3.83 32.24 -4.35
N HIS A 176 3.64 31.19 -3.56
CA HIS A 176 4.21 31.03 -2.25
C HIS A 176 4.87 29.67 -2.07
N PRO A 177 6.16 29.51 -2.38
CA PRO A 177 6.88 28.22 -2.28
C PRO A 177 6.85 27.60 -0.88
N GLU A 178 6.69 28.42 0.17
CA GLU A 178 6.54 27.91 1.53
C GLU A 178 5.21 27.21 1.75
N ILE A 179 4.14 27.75 1.15
CA ILE A 179 2.82 27.11 1.14
C ILE A 179 2.88 25.78 0.38
N ALA A 180 3.64 25.71 -0.71
CA ALA A 180 3.82 24.47 -1.47
C ALA A 180 4.39 23.34 -0.61
N LYS A 181 5.47 23.62 0.14
CA LYS A 181 6.08 22.64 1.06
C LYS A 181 5.11 22.17 2.13
N PHE A 182 4.33 23.10 2.70
CA PHE A 182 3.33 22.78 3.71
C PHE A 182 2.15 21.99 3.11
N SER A 183 1.66 22.42 1.95
CA SER A 183 0.52 21.79 1.27
C SER A 183 0.81 20.38 0.80
N THR A 184 2.04 20.08 0.33
CA THR A 184 2.44 18.72 -0.06
C THR A 184 2.48 17.75 1.13
N GLY A 185 2.80 18.24 2.34
CA GLY A 185 2.79 17.44 3.55
C GLY A 185 1.40 17.27 4.16
N PHE A 186 0.69 18.38 4.33
CA PHE A 186 -0.59 18.42 5.06
C PHE A 186 -1.82 18.30 4.15
N GLY A 187 -1.73 18.64 2.87
CA GLY A 187 -2.84 18.60 1.93
C GLY A 187 -3.48 17.22 1.81
N PRO A 188 -2.72 16.16 1.49
CA PRO A 188 -3.24 14.80 1.44
C PRO A 188 -3.81 14.34 2.79
N TYR A 189 -3.21 14.74 3.90
CA TYR A 189 -3.70 14.42 5.24
C TYR A 189 -5.08 15.04 5.50
N LEU A 190 -5.23 16.34 5.26
CA LEU A 190 -6.51 17.03 5.44
C LEU A 190 -7.59 16.47 4.51
N LEU A 191 -7.25 16.22 3.25
CA LEU A 191 -8.16 15.56 2.32
C LEU A 191 -8.53 14.15 2.78
N GLY A 192 -7.59 13.41 3.38
CA GLY A 192 -7.83 12.09 3.95
C GLY A 192 -8.80 12.12 5.12
N VAL A 193 -8.69 13.13 5.99
CA VAL A 193 -9.63 13.34 7.10
C VAL A 193 -11.04 13.63 6.58
N ILE A 194 -11.16 14.49 5.57
CA ILE A 194 -12.47 14.89 4.99
C ILE A 194 -13.09 13.73 4.21
N SER A 195 -12.31 13.01 3.41
CA SER A 195 -12.80 11.93 2.55
C SER A 195 -12.96 10.58 3.26
N GLY A 196 -12.41 10.45 4.47
CA GLY A 196 -12.35 9.18 5.19
C GLY A 196 -11.42 8.13 4.57
N SER A 197 -10.62 8.50 3.56
CA SER A 197 -9.72 7.59 2.85
C SER A 197 -8.39 8.25 2.52
N GLY A 198 -7.30 7.74 3.10
CA GLY A 198 -5.95 8.20 2.79
C GLY A 198 -5.55 7.93 1.34
N ASP A 199 -5.95 6.80 0.79
CA ASP A 199 -5.65 6.40 -0.58
C ASP A 199 -6.35 7.28 -1.62
N ALA A 200 -7.64 7.60 -1.38
CA ALA A 200 -8.40 8.53 -2.22
C ALA A 200 -7.78 9.93 -2.19
N ALA A 201 -7.45 10.41 -1.00
CA ALA A 201 -6.84 11.72 -0.80
C ALA A 201 -5.47 11.84 -1.47
N ALA A 202 -4.60 10.85 -1.29
CA ALA A 202 -3.29 10.82 -1.93
C ALA A 202 -3.40 10.78 -3.46
N THR A 203 -4.34 9.98 -3.98
CA THR A 203 -4.62 9.91 -5.43
C THR A 203 -5.11 11.24 -5.97
N ALA A 204 -6.06 11.86 -5.28
CA ALA A 204 -6.63 13.14 -5.66
C ALA A 204 -5.55 14.22 -5.69
N PHE A 205 -4.77 14.33 -4.60
CA PHE A 205 -3.72 15.33 -4.46
C PHE A 205 -2.63 15.17 -5.50
N ASN A 206 -2.07 13.97 -5.67
CA ASN A 206 -0.99 13.68 -6.62
C ASN A 206 -1.38 13.92 -8.09
N LYS A 207 -2.67 13.88 -8.41
CA LYS A 207 -3.17 14.20 -9.76
C LYS A 207 -3.49 15.67 -9.95
N ALA A 208 -3.67 16.39 -8.85
CA ALA A 208 -4.05 17.80 -8.86
C ALA A 208 -2.83 18.72 -8.94
N VAL A 209 -1.70 18.29 -8.39
CA VAL A 209 -0.44 19.01 -8.30
C VAL A 209 0.61 18.38 -9.21
#